data_5ccf7075e6a52bae8b073bc91984102f
#
_entry.id   5ccf7075e6a52bae8b073bc91984102f
#
_cell.length_a   1.000
_cell.length_b   1.000
_cell.length_c   1.000
_cell.angle_alpha   90.00
_cell.angle_beta   90.00
_cell.angle_gamma   90.00
#
_symmetry.space_group_name_H-M   'P 1'
#
loop_
_entity.id
_entity.type
_entity.pdbx_description
1 polymer ?
#
loop_
_entity_poly.entity_id
_entity_poly.type
_entity_poly.pdbx_seq_one_letter_code
_entity_poly.pdbx_strand_id
1 'polypeptide(L)'
;MTVLAVAALSARVLAEAASEEGFDVVALDVFGDADTRRACSQWLSIAEPGGLQLDAAHLLSALEMLARRGDVAGWIAGSGFDGRPDLLERGAALLPLIGTSADALRRVRDPEAFFGFLAAEGIPHPPVQMTAPADGAGWLVKDAHGCGGWHIRRVPLQGHGDPPEVAAPVPAHHYFQREMRGEPMSATFIANGREARVLGFNQILVRPFGTRPFVFCGVLGPVPLPASVAEQVGDAVGSVAAAFSLRGLGSLDFMLDGTAFGVLEVNPRPPASLALYRQRSGQAASQWAPGGVVSAHLRACVRGELPPAPAGAGDDVANPAVAGTEIVFAPRTTHLDAAAAARLAGFAACHDLPAGATRFEAGDPVCSVTASGPDAARVCALLARGRDAVHQLLETHP
;
A
#
# COMPACT_ATOMS: atom_id res chain seq x y z
N MET A 1 -21.89 3.19 18.36
CA MET A 1 -20.63 3.03 17.63
C MET A 1 -20.79 3.64 16.25
N THR A 2 -19.78 4.33 15.75
CA THR A 2 -19.81 4.85 14.37
C THR A 2 -19.53 3.71 13.41
N VAL A 3 -20.38 3.50 12.41
CA VAL A 3 -20.20 2.49 11.37
C VAL A 3 -19.35 3.07 10.25
N LEU A 4 -18.26 2.38 9.88
CA LEU A 4 -17.38 2.72 8.78
C LEU A 4 -17.35 1.61 7.73
N ALA A 5 -17.50 1.97 6.46
CA ALA A 5 -17.19 1.04 5.39
C ALA A 5 -15.70 1.17 4.99
N VAL A 6 -15.04 0.06 4.73
CA VAL A 6 -13.67 0.01 4.22
C VAL A 6 -13.65 -0.83 2.94
N ALA A 7 -13.14 -0.28 1.84
CA ALA A 7 -13.11 -0.95 0.55
C ALA A 7 -11.67 -1.05 0.02
N ALA A 8 -11.19 -2.27 -0.28
CA ALA A 8 -9.83 -2.47 -0.79
C ALA A 8 -9.71 -3.82 -1.52
N LEU A 9 -8.56 -4.09 -2.17
CA LEU A 9 -8.22 -5.45 -2.60
C LEU A 9 -8.17 -6.38 -1.38
N SER A 10 -7.39 -6.02 -0.33
CA SER A 10 -7.47 -6.63 0.99
C SER A 10 -7.79 -5.53 2.00
N ALA A 11 -8.92 -5.66 2.70
CA ALA A 11 -9.38 -4.69 3.69
C ALA A 11 -8.86 -5.01 5.11
N ARG A 12 -8.20 -6.15 5.32
CA ARG A 12 -7.86 -6.69 6.65
C ARG A 12 -7.20 -5.66 7.56
N VAL A 13 -6.07 -5.12 7.18
CA VAL A 13 -5.29 -4.22 8.05
C VAL A 13 -6.11 -2.99 8.47
N LEU A 14 -6.87 -2.44 7.52
CA LEU A 14 -7.70 -1.26 7.76
C LEU A 14 -8.91 -1.61 8.64
N ALA A 15 -9.54 -2.77 8.40
CA ALA A 15 -10.66 -3.26 9.21
C ALA A 15 -10.24 -3.57 10.65
N GLU A 16 -9.09 -4.26 10.83
CA GLU A 16 -8.52 -4.54 12.15
C GLU A 16 -8.20 -3.23 12.90
N ALA A 17 -7.52 -2.28 12.25
CA ALA A 17 -7.18 -1.01 12.87
C ALA A 17 -8.45 -0.22 13.29
N ALA A 18 -9.45 -0.15 12.41
CA ALA A 18 -10.71 0.54 12.72
C ALA A 18 -11.47 -0.14 13.87
N SER A 19 -11.55 -1.47 13.87
CA SER A 19 -12.20 -2.24 14.93
C SER A 19 -11.48 -2.09 16.27
N GLU A 20 -10.14 -2.13 16.29
CA GLU A 20 -9.32 -1.89 17.49
C GLU A 20 -9.54 -0.48 18.08
N GLU A 21 -9.84 0.50 17.22
CA GLU A 21 -10.15 1.88 17.59
C GLU A 21 -11.63 2.10 17.98
N GLY A 22 -12.45 1.03 18.01
CA GLY A 22 -13.84 1.05 18.49
C GLY A 22 -14.85 1.45 17.43
N PHE A 23 -14.53 1.38 16.14
CA PHE A 23 -15.52 1.53 15.07
C PHE A 23 -16.23 0.20 14.80
N ASP A 24 -17.47 0.27 14.36
CA ASP A 24 -18.15 -0.83 13.73
C ASP A 24 -17.81 -0.85 12.23
N VAL A 25 -17.29 -1.96 11.74
CA VAL A 25 -16.68 -2.02 10.41
C VAL A 25 -17.52 -2.87 9.47
N VAL A 26 -17.81 -2.33 8.29
CA VAL A 26 -18.26 -3.09 7.12
C VAL A 26 -17.09 -3.20 6.14
N ALA A 27 -16.58 -4.42 5.93
CA ALA A 27 -15.47 -4.65 5.02
C ALA A 27 -15.98 -5.06 3.63
N LEU A 28 -15.48 -4.35 2.61
CA LEU A 28 -15.72 -4.64 1.19
C LEU A 28 -14.37 -4.99 0.58
N ASP A 29 -14.11 -6.25 0.31
CA ASP A 29 -12.85 -6.67 -0.29
C ASP A 29 -12.98 -7.86 -1.25
N VAL A 30 -11.85 -8.21 -1.86
CA VAL A 30 -11.78 -9.28 -2.86
C VAL A 30 -11.62 -10.63 -2.19
N PHE A 31 -10.83 -10.74 -1.11
CA PHE A 31 -10.37 -12.02 -0.57
C PHE A 31 -11.32 -12.61 0.47
N GLY A 32 -11.88 -11.77 1.35
CA GLY A 32 -12.74 -12.26 2.43
C GLY A 32 -12.02 -13.20 3.39
N ASP A 33 -10.78 -12.86 3.68
CA ASP A 33 -9.94 -13.63 4.59
C ASP A 33 -10.59 -13.86 5.95
N ALA A 34 -10.25 -14.96 6.59
CA ALA A 34 -10.87 -15.33 7.87
C ALA A 34 -10.65 -14.29 8.97
N ASP A 35 -9.49 -13.61 8.96
CA ASP A 35 -9.16 -12.53 9.87
C ASP A 35 -9.84 -11.21 9.49
N THR A 36 -10.01 -10.87 8.20
CA THR A 36 -10.85 -9.75 7.76
C THR A 36 -12.28 -9.91 8.27
N ARG A 37 -12.87 -11.10 8.09
CA ARG A 37 -14.24 -11.39 8.54
C ARG A 37 -14.41 -11.32 10.06
N ARG A 38 -13.36 -11.62 10.83
CA ARG A 38 -13.38 -11.47 12.30
C ARG A 38 -13.31 -10.02 12.76
N ALA A 39 -12.66 -9.16 11.95
CA ALA A 39 -12.46 -7.74 12.27
C ALA A 39 -13.64 -6.84 11.88
N CYS A 40 -14.66 -7.36 11.23
CA CYS A 40 -15.82 -6.59 10.77
C CYS A 40 -17.14 -7.21 11.21
N SER A 41 -18.18 -6.38 11.36
CA SER A 41 -19.54 -6.84 11.63
C SER A 41 -20.24 -7.39 10.39
N GLN A 42 -19.81 -6.96 9.23
CA GLN A 42 -20.30 -7.42 7.93
C GLN A 42 -19.18 -7.42 6.90
N TRP A 43 -19.10 -8.49 6.14
CA TRP A 43 -18.22 -8.61 4.97
C TRP A 43 -19.03 -8.73 3.69
N LEU A 44 -18.64 -8.01 2.65
CA LEU A 44 -19.23 -8.03 1.32
C LEU A 44 -18.13 -8.23 0.27
N SER A 45 -18.29 -9.20 -0.60
CA SER A 45 -17.37 -9.40 -1.72
C SER A 45 -17.57 -8.33 -2.78
N ILE A 46 -16.46 -7.71 -3.19
CA ILE A 46 -16.40 -6.81 -4.33
C ILE A 46 -15.45 -7.33 -5.41
N ALA A 47 -15.22 -8.65 -5.43
CA ALA A 47 -14.36 -9.31 -6.41
C ALA A 47 -15.07 -9.48 -7.75
N GLU A 48 -14.30 -9.41 -8.85
CA GLU A 48 -14.71 -9.99 -10.13
C GLU A 48 -14.87 -11.51 -9.98
N PRO A 49 -15.82 -12.12 -10.67
CA PRO A 49 -16.00 -13.58 -10.62
C PRO A 49 -14.72 -14.34 -10.99
N GLY A 50 -14.13 -15.05 -10.03
CA GLY A 50 -12.90 -15.83 -10.22
C GLY A 50 -11.62 -15.00 -10.42
N GLY A 51 -11.65 -13.69 -10.16
CA GLY A 51 -10.53 -12.78 -10.33
C GLY A 51 -10.03 -12.16 -9.03
N LEU A 52 -8.86 -11.51 -9.11
CA LEU A 52 -8.23 -10.75 -8.02
C LEU A 52 -8.40 -9.23 -8.21
N GLN A 53 -9.38 -8.80 -9.00
CA GLN A 53 -9.67 -7.41 -9.30
C GLN A 53 -10.98 -6.97 -8.65
N LEU A 54 -11.12 -5.64 -8.46
CA LEU A 54 -12.36 -5.02 -7.99
C LEU A 54 -13.41 -5.01 -9.10
N ASP A 55 -14.59 -5.55 -8.81
CA ASP A 55 -15.78 -5.40 -9.64
C ASP A 55 -16.49 -4.08 -9.32
N ALA A 56 -16.65 -3.22 -10.32
CA ALA A 56 -17.28 -1.92 -10.16
C ALA A 56 -18.77 -2.01 -9.78
N ALA A 57 -19.49 -2.98 -10.35
CA ALA A 57 -20.92 -3.15 -10.10
C ALA A 57 -21.16 -3.65 -8.67
N HIS A 58 -20.37 -4.61 -8.21
CA HIS A 58 -20.43 -5.14 -6.85
C HIS A 58 -20.15 -4.03 -5.83
N LEU A 59 -19.07 -3.25 -6.03
CA LEU A 59 -18.74 -2.14 -5.14
C LEU A 59 -19.88 -1.12 -5.06
N LEU A 60 -20.38 -0.62 -6.21
CA LEU A 60 -21.41 0.42 -6.23
C LEU A 60 -22.72 -0.08 -5.64
N SER A 61 -23.12 -1.32 -5.91
CA SER A 61 -24.30 -1.92 -5.29
C SER A 61 -24.15 -2.04 -3.76
N ALA A 62 -22.96 -2.41 -3.27
CA ALA A 62 -22.69 -2.46 -1.85
C ALA A 62 -22.76 -1.06 -1.21
N LEU A 63 -22.13 -0.05 -1.83
CA LEU A 63 -22.17 1.33 -1.31
C LEU A 63 -23.60 1.91 -1.33
N GLU A 64 -24.40 1.63 -2.36
CA GLU A 64 -25.81 2.04 -2.41
C GLU A 64 -26.63 1.37 -1.30
N MET A 65 -26.42 0.08 -1.05
CA MET A 65 -27.08 -0.63 0.05
C MET A 65 -26.69 -0.02 1.41
N LEU A 66 -25.42 0.31 1.62
CA LEU A 66 -24.93 0.93 2.85
C LEU A 66 -25.46 2.35 3.02
N ALA A 67 -25.58 3.13 1.95
CA ALA A 67 -26.17 4.46 1.99
C ALA A 67 -27.66 4.41 2.43
N ARG A 68 -28.41 3.39 1.99
CA ARG A 68 -29.80 3.20 2.39
C ARG A 68 -29.99 2.80 3.85
N ARG A 69 -28.96 2.22 4.48
CA ARG A 69 -28.99 1.92 5.94
C ARG A 69 -29.07 3.19 6.78
N GLY A 70 -28.40 4.27 6.34
CA GLY A 70 -28.43 5.58 6.99
C GLY A 70 -27.60 5.69 8.28
N ASP A 71 -26.94 4.59 8.73
CA ASP A 71 -26.10 4.54 9.94
C ASP A 71 -24.58 4.54 9.61
N VAL A 72 -24.21 4.43 8.33
CA VAL A 72 -22.82 4.40 7.88
C VAL A 72 -22.31 5.81 7.64
N ALA A 73 -21.28 6.22 8.37
CA ALA A 73 -20.73 7.58 8.32
C ALA A 73 -20.04 7.91 6.98
N GLY A 74 -19.52 6.90 6.30
CA GLY A 74 -18.80 7.02 5.03
C GLY A 74 -17.93 5.81 4.77
N TRP A 75 -17.13 5.88 3.70
CA TRP A 75 -16.25 4.79 3.33
C TRP A 75 -14.83 5.26 3.05
N ILE A 76 -13.86 4.38 3.32
CA ILE A 76 -12.43 4.59 3.08
C ILE A 76 -12.01 3.67 1.96
N ALA A 77 -11.37 4.23 0.91
CA ALA A 77 -10.80 3.48 -0.20
C ALA A 77 -9.33 3.13 0.09
N GLY A 78 -8.99 1.84 0.08
CA GLY A 78 -7.64 1.33 0.22
C GLY A 78 -6.98 0.98 -1.12
N SER A 79 -6.23 -0.13 -1.16
CA SER A 79 -5.58 -0.61 -2.39
C SER A 79 -6.58 -1.04 -3.47
N GLY A 80 -6.18 -0.90 -4.74
CA GLY A 80 -7.00 -1.28 -5.91
C GLY A 80 -7.76 -0.14 -6.56
N PHE A 81 -7.73 1.06 -5.99
CA PHE A 81 -8.36 2.25 -6.56
C PHE A 81 -7.37 3.17 -7.28
N ASP A 82 -6.07 2.87 -7.26
CA ASP A 82 -5.00 3.75 -7.78
C ASP A 82 -5.21 4.17 -9.24
N GLY A 83 -5.75 3.28 -10.08
CA GLY A 83 -6.10 3.55 -11.47
C GLY A 83 -7.61 3.74 -11.74
N ARG A 84 -8.42 3.92 -10.70
CA ARG A 84 -9.88 3.92 -10.80
C ARG A 84 -10.53 5.20 -10.23
N PRO A 85 -10.10 6.40 -10.62
CA PRO A 85 -10.69 7.65 -10.11
C PRO A 85 -12.17 7.78 -10.46
N ASP A 86 -12.63 7.24 -11.60
CA ASP A 86 -14.03 7.14 -11.98
C ASP A 86 -14.88 6.36 -10.97
N LEU A 87 -14.32 5.29 -10.45
CA LEU A 87 -15.00 4.45 -9.46
C LEU A 87 -15.06 5.13 -8.09
N LEU A 88 -14.01 5.86 -7.69
CA LEU A 88 -14.04 6.71 -6.49
C LEU A 88 -15.11 7.80 -6.58
N GLU A 89 -15.21 8.48 -7.72
CA GLU A 89 -16.18 9.53 -7.96
C GLU A 89 -17.63 9.02 -7.88
N ARG A 90 -17.91 7.90 -8.55
CA ARG A 90 -19.22 7.24 -8.52
C ARG A 90 -19.56 6.74 -7.11
N GLY A 91 -18.58 6.14 -6.41
CA GLY A 91 -18.77 5.70 -5.03
C GLY A 91 -19.02 6.85 -4.06
N ALA A 92 -18.29 7.97 -4.22
CA ALA A 92 -18.47 9.17 -3.41
C ALA A 92 -19.83 9.84 -3.58
N ALA A 93 -20.46 9.67 -4.76
CA ALA A 93 -21.83 10.15 -5.01
C ALA A 93 -22.90 9.33 -4.28
N LEU A 94 -22.60 8.09 -3.88
CA LEU A 94 -23.51 7.18 -3.16
C LEU A 94 -23.35 7.29 -1.65
N LEU A 95 -22.12 7.27 -1.17
CA LEU A 95 -21.75 7.30 0.24
C LEU A 95 -20.52 8.22 0.42
N PRO A 96 -20.45 9.09 1.43
CA PRO A 96 -19.30 9.98 1.63
C PRO A 96 -17.96 9.26 1.61
N LEU A 97 -17.07 9.64 0.68
CA LEU A 97 -15.70 9.16 0.64
C LEU A 97 -14.87 9.88 1.71
N ILE A 98 -14.23 9.11 2.58
CA ILE A 98 -13.31 9.62 3.60
C ILE A 98 -11.89 9.32 3.13
N GLY A 99 -11.26 10.30 2.47
CA GLY A 99 -9.95 10.15 1.86
C GLY A 99 -9.67 11.18 0.78
N THR A 100 -8.65 10.92 -0.01
CA THR A 100 -8.29 11.74 -1.18
C THR A 100 -9.39 11.65 -2.25
N SER A 101 -9.80 12.79 -2.81
CA SER A 101 -10.85 12.85 -3.83
C SER A 101 -10.41 12.23 -5.16
N ALA A 102 -11.39 11.87 -5.99
CA ALA A 102 -11.12 11.34 -7.32
C ALA A 102 -10.32 12.32 -8.21
N ASP A 103 -10.61 13.62 -8.11
CA ASP A 103 -9.89 14.65 -8.86
C ASP A 103 -8.42 14.76 -8.41
N ALA A 104 -8.18 14.78 -7.11
CA ALA A 104 -6.82 14.77 -6.55
C ALA A 104 -6.05 13.50 -6.96
N LEU A 105 -6.73 12.34 -6.97
CA LEU A 105 -6.14 11.09 -7.45
C LEU A 105 -5.77 11.16 -8.94
N ARG A 106 -6.65 11.66 -9.81
CA ARG A 106 -6.34 11.84 -11.25
C ARG A 106 -5.09 12.67 -11.45
N ARG A 107 -5.00 13.82 -10.76
CA ARG A 107 -3.87 14.74 -10.91
C ARG A 107 -2.55 14.15 -10.39
N VAL A 108 -2.56 13.52 -9.24
CA VAL A 108 -1.33 12.99 -8.62
C VAL A 108 -0.85 11.69 -9.26
N ARG A 109 -1.75 10.95 -9.93
CA ARG A 109 -1.39 9.74 -10.69
C ARG A 109 -1.12 10.02 -12.17
N ASP A 110 -1.23 11.27 -12.61
CA ASP A 110 -0.75 11.71 -13.92
C ASP A 110 0.77 11.93 -13.86
N PRO A 111 1.59 11.15 -14.62
CA PRO A 111 3.04 11.24 -14.53
C PRO A 111 3.60 12.61 -14.98
N GLU A 112 3.00 13.26 -15.98
CA GLU A 112 3.44 14.59 -16.41
C GLU A 112 3.18 15.64 -15.33
N ALA A 113 2.00 15.63 -14.72
CA ALA A 113 1.64 16.54 -13.64
C ALA A 113 2.51 16.29 -12.39
N PHE A 114 2.69 15.02 -12.00
CA PHE A 114 3.42 14.67 -10.78
C PHE A 114 4.92 14.97 -10.91
N PHE A 115 5.60 14.43 -11.91
CA PHE A 115 7.05 14.64 -12.08
C PHE A 115 7.37 16.07 -12.54
N GLY A 116 6.48 16.72 -13.30
CA GLY A 116 6.59 18.14 -13.62
C GLY A 116 6.56 19.03 -12.37
N PHE A 117 5.69 18.72 -11.41
CA PHE A 117 5.65 19.38 -10.11
C PHE A 117 6.93 19.12 -9.31
N LEU A 118 7.40 17.87 -9.19
CA LEU A 118 8.64 17.57 -8.48
C LEU A 118 9.83 18.34 -9.04
N ALA A 119 9.94 18.39 -10.38
CA ALA A 119 11.01 19.14 -11.07
C ALA A 119 10.92 20.65 -10.79
N ALA A 120 9.72 21.24 -10.82
CA ALA A 120 9.50 22.65 -10.54
C ALA A 120 9.88 23.06 -9.11
N GLU A 121 9.58 22.17 -8.14
CA GLU A 121 9.92 22.38 -6.72
C GLU A 121 11.35 21.94 -6.36
N GLY A 122 12.12 21.42 -7.32
CA GLY A 122 13.47 20.91 -7.05
C GLY A 122 13.51 19.66 -6.17
N ILE A 123 12.41 18.92 -6.07
CA ILE A 123 12.32 17.66 -5.32
C ILE A 123 13.03 16.56 -6.12
N PRO A 124 14.05 15.87 -5.55
CA PRO A 124 14.80 14.86 -6.26
C PRO A 124 13.92 13.70 -6.74
N HIS A 125 14.03 13.35 -7.99
CA HIS A 125 13.35 12.19 -8.60
C HIS A 125 14.18 11.62 -9.77
N PRO A 126 14.02 10.33 -10.14
CA PRO A 126 14.67 9.81 -11.34
C PRO A 126 14.14 10.50 -12.60
N PRO A 127 14.96 10.62 -13.67
CA PRO A 127 14.48 11.08 -14.98
C PRO A 127 13.27 10.29 -15.44
N VAL A 128 12.27 11.00 -15.98
CA VAL A 128 11.01 10.45 -16.49
C VAL A 128 10.74 10.99 -17.88
N GLN A 129 10.18 10.16 -18.75
CA GLN A 129 9.70 10.56 -20.07
C GLN A 129 8.46 9.76 -20.50
N MET A 130 7.60 10.39 -21.31
CA MET A 130 6.34 9.79 -21.78
C MET A 130 6.51 8.99 -23.07
N THR A 131 7.65 9.12 -23.75
CA THR A 131 7.98 8.39 -24.98
C THR A 131 9.06 7.36 -24.70
N ALA A 132 9.08 6.28 -25.48
CA ALA A 132 10.10 5.25 -25.33
C ALA A 132 11.51 5.84 -25.48
N PRO A 133 12.45 5.50 -24.56
CA PRO A 133 13.83 5.95 -24.68
C PRO A 133 14.50 5.33 -25.90
N ALA A 134 15.35 6.11 -26.57
CA ALA A 134 16.13 5.64 -27.74
C ALA A 134 17.09 4.51 -27.36
N ASP A 135 17.64 4.51 -26.13
CA ASP A 135 18.37 3.42 -25.52
C ASP A 135 17.61 2.97 -24.27
N GLY A 136 17.12 1.72 -24.28
CA GLY A 136 16.38 1.14 -23.18
C GLY A 136 17.22 0.81 -21.94
N ALA A 137 18.56 0.91 -22.02
CA ALA A 137 19.45 0.54 -20.93
C ALA A 137 19.16 1.34 -19.64
N GLY A 138 18.85 0.64 -18.57
CA GLY A 138 18.55 1.24 -17.26
C GLY A 138 17.24 2.04 -17.22
N TRP A 139 16.30 1.78 -18.13
CA TRP A 139 14.94 2.33 -18.09
C TRP A 139 13.92 1.28 -17.70
N LEU A 140 12.93 1.72 -16.96
CA LEU A 140 11.75 0.96 -16.58
C LEU A 140 10.53 1.51 -17.33
N VAL A 141 9.66 0.63 -17.79
CA VAL A 141 8.31 1.00 -18.21
C VAL A 141 7.35 0.72 -17.06
N LYS A 142 6.51 1.69 -16.75
CA LYS A 142 5.53 1.65 -15.66
C LYS A 142 4.16 2.05 -16.18
N ASP A 143 3.11 1.42 -15.64
CA ASP A 143 1.74 1.86 -15.81
C ASP A 143 1.34 2.74 -14.62
N ALA A 144 0.94 3.98 -14.86
CA ALA A 144 0.51 4.93 -13.82
C ALA A 144 -0.73 4.45 -13.05
N HIS A 145 -1.51 3.53 -13.60
CA HIS A 145 -2.68 2.92 -12.97
C HIS A 145 -2.35 1.63 -12.22
N GLY A 146 -1.11 1.14 -12.33
CA GLY A 146 -0.68 -0.07 -11.66
C GLY A 146 -0.34 0.15 -10.19
N CYS A 147 -0.27 -0.96 -9.44
CA CYS A 147 0.16 -0.98 -8.05
C CYS A 147 0.98 -2.25 -7.75
N GLY A 148 1.67 -2.26 -6.59
CA GLY A 148 2.39 -3.43 -6.09
C GLY A 148 3.58 -3.88 -6.95
N GLY A 149 4.06 -3.06 -7.89
CA GLY A 149 5.21 -3.37 -8.74
C GLY A 149 4.95 -4.40 -9.85
N TRP A 150 3.77 -5.01 -9.92
CA TRP A 150 3.41 -5.99 -10.96
C TRP A 150 3.40 -5.40 -12.37
N HIS A 151 3.23 -4.11 -12.49
CA HIS A 151 3.19 -3.33 -13.73
C HIS A 151 4.57 -2.83 -14.18
N ILE A 152 5.63 -3.04 -13.38
CA ILE A 152 6.98 -2.54 -13.65
C ILE A 152 7.77 -3.58 -14.45
N ARG A 153 8.39 -3.15 -15.54
CA ARG A 153 9.27 -3.98 -16.37
C ARG A 153 10.50 -3.19 -16.80
N ARG A 154 11.64 -3.87 -17.01
CA ARG A 154 12.77 -3.25 -17.68
C ARG A 154 12.48 -3.11 -19.16
N VAL A 155 12.89 -1.97 -19.74
CA VAL A 155 12.83 -1.78 -21.19
C VAL A 155 13.86 -2.73 -21.83
N PRO A 156 13.48 -3.53 -22.83
CA PRO A 156 14.41 -4.41 -23.53
C PRO A 156 15.56 -3.61 -24.16
N LEU A 157 16.78 -4.16 -24.10
CA LEU A 157 17.90 -3.63 -24.88
C LEU A 157 17.62 -3.89 -26.36
N GLN A 158 17.77 -2.87 -27.20
CA GLN A 158 17.74 -3.07 -28.65
C GLN A 158 19.00 -3.88 -29.04
N GLY A 159 18.82 -5.05 -29.67
CA GLY A 159 19.91 -5.85 -30.21
C GLY A 159 20.63 -5.08 -31.30
N HIS A 160 21.97 -5.16 -31.31
CA HIS A 160 22.78 -4.65 -32.44
C HIS A 160 22.42 -5.46 -33.69
N GLY A 161 21.65 -4.86 -34.60
CA GLY A 161 21.38 -5.46 -35.91
C GLY A 161 19.92 -5.69 -36.30
N ASP A 162 19.00 -5.61 -35.37
CA ASP A 162 17.58 -5.62 -35.70
C ASP A 162 17.13 -4.23 -36.16
N PRO A 163 16.41 -4.12 -37.32
CA PRO A 163 15.75 -2.86 -37.64
C PRO A 163 14.85 -2.48 -36.46
N PRO A 164 14.68 -1.18 -36.14
CA PRO A 164 13.79 -0.78 -35.07
C PRO A 164 12.41 -1.39 -35.38
N GLU A 165 12.07 -2.42 -34.64
CA GLU A 165 10.69 -2.90 -34.63
C GLU A 165 9.86 -1.66 -34.36
N VAL A 166 8.98 -1.30 -35.31
CA VAL A 166 8.16 -0.09 -35.21
C VAL A 166 7.60 -0.10 -33.81
N ALA A 167 8.10 0.79 -32.94
CA ALA A 167 7.86 0.74 -31.52
C ALA A 167 6.35 0.63 -31.32
N ALA A 168 5.91 -0.52 -30.79
CA ALA A 168 4.48 -0.72 -30.55
C ALA A 168 3.99 0.51 -29.79
N PRO A 169 2.83 1.08 -30.13
CA PRO A 169 2.36 2.29 -29.48
C PRO A 169 2.38 2.07 -27.97
N VAL A 170 3.03 2.98 -27.25
CA VAL A 170 3.09 2.91 -25.78
C VAL A 170 1.65 2.92 -25.29
N PRO A 171 1.21 1.90 -24.53
CA PRO A 171 -0.17 1.87 -24.04
C PRO A 171 -0.49 3.16 -23.28
N ALA A 172 -1.74 3.59 -23.34
CA ALA A 172 -2.21 4.73 -22.55
C ALA A 172 -1.81 4.54 -21.06
N HIS A 173 -1.47 5.62 -20.39
CA HIS A 173 -1.03 5.64 -18.98
C HIS A 173 0.35 5.03 -18.69
N HIS A 174 1.10 4.56 -19.68
CA HIS A 174 2.48 4.11 -19.47
C HIS A 174 3.45 5.29 -19.57
N TYR A 175 4.49 5.23 -18.76
CA TYR A 175 5.61 6.15 -18.78
C TYR A 175 6.93 5.42 -18.54
N PHE A 176 8.05 6.08 -18.81
CA PHE A 176 9.38 5.52 -18.62
C PHE A 176 10.07 6.27 -17.50
N GLN A 177 10.70 5.52 -16.59
CA GLN A 177 11.43 6.06 -15.46
C GLN A 177 12.83 5.44 -15.42
N ARG A 178 13.85 6.26 -15.20
CA ARG A 178 15.22 5.76 -15.02
C ARG A 178 15.31 4.92 -13.77
N GLU A 179 15.91 3.70 -13.86
CA GLU A 179 16.16 2.85 -12.71
C GLU A 179 17.17 3.53 -11.78
N MET A 180 16.83 3.72 -10.52
CA MET A 180 17.71 4.25 -9.47
C MET A 180 18.31 3.12 -8.65
N ARG A 181 19.54 3.32 -8.20
CA ARG A 181 20.19 2.47 -7.20
C ARG A 181 19.73 2.88 -5.80
N GLY A 182 19.94 2.00 -4.83
CA GLY A 182 19.65 2.26 -3.43
C GLY A 182 18.60 1.33 -2.85
N GLU A 183 18.12 1.68 -1.68
CA GLU A 183 17.10 0.94 -0.95
C GLU A 183 15.71 1.54 -1.22
N PRO A 184 14.71 0.73 -1.56
CA PRO A 184 13.34 1.21 -1.72
C PRO A 184 12.74 1.50 -0.35
N MET A 185 12.28 2.73 -0.18
CA MET A 185 11.78 3.28 1.08
C MET A 185 10.39 3.88 0.88
N SER A 186 9.65 4.04 1.98
CA SER A 186 8.42 4.82 1.99
C SER A 186 8.31 5.69 3.24
N ALA A 187 7.73 6.89 3.06
CA ALA A 187 7.27 7.73 4.15
C ALA A 187 5.75 7.56 4.29
N THR A 188 5.30 7.00 5.42
CA THR A 188 3.87 6.94 5.73
C THR A 188 3.45 8.26 6.34
N PHE A 189 2.37 8.87 5.83
CA PHE A 189 1.90 10.18 6.27
C PHE A 189 0.38 10.25 6.44
N ILE A 190 -0.07 11.30 7.12
CA ILE A 190 -1.46 11.76 7.14
C ILE A 190 -1.50 13.19 6.63
N ALA A 191 -2.42 13.49 5.69
CA ALA A 191 -2.58 14.81 5.08
C ALA A 191 -4.02 15.33 5.28
N ASN A 192 -4.17 16.68 5.30
CA ASN A 192 -5.46 17.36 5.46
C ASN A 192 -5.89 18.18 4.23
N GLY A 193 -5.18 18.03 3.12
CA GLY A 193 -5.40 18.76 1.87
C GLY A 193 -4.55 20.03 1.72
N ARG A 194 -3.79 20.41 2.75
CA ARG A 194 -2.90 21.59 2.78
C ARG A 194 -1.55 21.29 3.40
N GLU A 195 -1.54 20.45 4.39
CA GLU A 195 -0.37 20.05 5.16
C GLU A 195 -0.38 18.53 5.32
N ALA A 196 0.78 17.96 5.62
CA ALA A 196 0.92 16.57 5.96
C ALA A 196 1.82 16.36 7.19
N ARG A 197 1.61 15.23 7.86
CA ARG A 197 2.46 14.78 8.96
C ARG A 197 2.98 13.40 8.65
N VAL A 198 4.31 13.27 8.55
CA VAL A 198 4.96 11.96 8.42
C VAL A 198 4.84 11.23 9.75
N LEU A 199 4.36 9.99 9.71
CA LEU A 199 4.26 9.09 10.84
C LEU A 199 5.57 8.32 11.06
N GLY A 200 6.27 7.98 9.97
CA GLY A 200 7.54 7.32 10.01
C GLY A 200 8.00 6.84 8.64
N PHE A 201 9.24 6.36 8.60
CA PHE A 201 9.89 5.86 7.40
C PHE A 201 10.01 4.34 7.46
N ASN A 202 9.85 3.69 6.32
CA ASN A 202 9.83 2.24 6.23
C ASN A 202 10.70 1.78 5.07
N GLN A 203 11.32 0.63 5.21
CA GLN A 203 11.93 -0.08 4.10
C GLN A 203 10.87 -0.91 3.39
N ILE A 204 10.81 -0.79 2.06
CA ILE A 204 9.93 -1.60 1.21
C ILE A 204 10.67 -2.90 0.86
N LEU A 205 10.00 -4.03 1.03
CA LEU A 205 10.52 -5.32 0.60
C LEU A 205 10.04 -5.63 -0.81
N VAL A 206 10.98 -5.74 -1.75
CA VAL A 206 10.69 -6.11 -3.14
C VAL A 206 11.41 -7.38 -3.53
N ARG A 207 10.79 -8.19 -4.38
CA ARG A 207 11.39 -9.39 -4.94
C ARG A 207 11.05 -9.53 -6.42
N PRO A 208 11.93 -10.13 -7.22
CA PRO A 208 11.59 -10.48 -8.60
C PRO A 208 10.58 -11.64 -8.62
N PHE A 209 9.61 -11.57 -9.53
CA PHE A 209 8.71 -12.66 -9.85
C PHE A 209 8.59 -12.80 -11.38
N GLY A 210 9.12 -13.90 -11.93
CA GLY A 210 9.24 -14.06 -13.38
C GLY A 210 10.00 -12.89 -14.02
N THR A 211 9.37 -12.22 -14.96
CA THR A 211 9.94 -11.03 -15.64
C THR A 211 9.69 -9.71 -14.89
N ARG A 212 9.04 -9.75 -13.73
CA ARG A 212 8.73 -8.56 -12.91
C ARG A 212 9.84 -8.36 -11.89
N PRO A 213 10.68 -7.31 -12.02
CA PRO A 213 11.88 -7.17 -11.18
C PRO A 213 11.59 -6.65 -9.77
N PHE A 214 10.46 -5.96 -9.55
CA PHE A 214 10.19 -5.18 -8.35
C PHE A 214 8.79 -5.42 -7.77
N VAL A 215 8.40 -6.69 -7.63
CA VAL A 215 7.12 -7.01 -6.99
C VAL A 215 7.19 -6.65 -5.50
N PHE A 216 6.24 -5.85 -5.06
CA PHE A 216 6.07 -5.51 -3.65
C PHE A 216 5.75 -6.77 -2.86
N CYS A 217 6.56 -7.05 -1.86
CA CYS A 217 6.35 -8.20 -0.98
C CYS A 217 6.03 -7.79 0.45
N GLY A 218 6.28 -6.55 0.85
CA GLY A 218 6.02 -6.14 2.21
C GLY A 218 6.78 -4.90 2.63
N VAL A 219 6.73 -4.61 3.92
CA VAL A 219 7.39 -3.46 4.54
C VAL A 219 7.91 -3.80 5.91
N LEU A 220 8.95 -3.11 6.33
CA LEU A 220 9.42 -3.12 7.72
C LEU A 220 9.72 -1.70 8.19
N GLY A 221 9.45 -1.43 9.46
CA GLY A 221 9.63 -0.10 10.07
C GLY A 221 9.00 0.01 11.47
N PRO A 222 9.01 1.22 12.03
CA PRO A 222 9.73 2.38 11.48
C PRO A 222 11.25 2.17 11.50
N VAL A 223 11.93 2.74 10.51
CA VAL A 223 13.41 2.74 10.45
C VAL A 223 13.93 4.17 10.53
N PRO A 224 15.05 4.42 11.23
CA PRO A 224 15.63 5.74 11.29
C PRO A 224 16.27 6.11 9.95
N LEU A 225 16.18 7.39 9.59
CA LEU A 225 16.92 7.99 8.48
C LEU A 225 17.92 9.02 9.01
N PRO A 226 18.97 9.37 8.24
CA PRO A 226 19.77 10.55 8.52
C PRO A 226 18.84 11.78 8.63
N ALA A 227 19.08 12.63 9.65
CA ALA A 227 18.18 13.74 9.97
C ALA A 227 17.90 14.66 8.75
N SER A 228 18.93 14.97 7.96
CA SER A 228 18.79 15.79 6.76
C SER A 228 17.93 15.14 5.67
N VAL A 229 17.98 13.79 5.54
CA VAL A 229 17.12 13.07 4.60
C VAL A 229 15.68 13.04 5.12
N ALA A 230 15.49 12.77 6.41
CA ALA A 230 14.17 12.76 7.03
C ALA A 230 13.45 14.11 6.87
N GLU A 231 14.17 15.23 7.04
CA GLU A 231 13.67 16.58 6.83
C GLU A 231 13.27 16.81 5.37
N GLN A 232 14.18 16.56 4.42
CA GLN A 232 13.90 16.75 2.99
C GLN A 232 12.75 15.89 2.47
N VAL A 233 12.66 14.63 2.88
CA VAL A 233 11.52 13.75 2.52
C VAL A 233 10.24 14.26 3.19
N GLY A 234 10.31 14.76 4.42
CA GLY A 234 9.18 15.38 5.11
C GLY A 234 8.65 16.60 4.37
N ASP A 235 9.54 17.47 3.91
CA ASP A 235 9.21 18.67 3.11
C ASP A 235 8.58 18.26 1.76
N ALA A 236 9.15 17.25 1.10
CA ALA A 236 8.59 16.71 -0.15
C ALA A 236 7.16 16.17 0.05
N VAL A 237 6.92 15.43 1.14
CA VAL A 237 5.57 14.96 1.51
C VAL A 237 4.62 16.13 1.72
N GLY A 238 5.05 17.18 2.44
CA GLY A 238 4.24 18.38 2.68
C GLY A 238 3.89 19.10 1.38
N SER A 239 4.88 19.34 0.51
CA SER A 239 4.71 20.01 -0.78
C SER A 239 3.76 19.24 -1.70
N VAL A 240 3.95 17.91 -1.84
CA VAL A 240 3.07 17.04 -2.64
C VAL A 240 1.64 17.02 -2.08
N ALA A 241 1.49 16.90 -0.76
CA ALA A 241 0.16 16.87 -0.13
C ALA A 241 -0.62 18.16 -0.36
N ALA A 242 0.04 19.31 -0.28
CA ALA A 242 -0.55 20.62 -0.54
C ALA A 242 -0.93 20.81 -2.01
N ALA A 243 0.03 20.58 -2.93
CA ALA A 243 -0.16 20.80 -4.37
C ALA A 243 -1.28 19.94 -4.95
N PHE A 244 -1.37 18.69 -4.52
CA PHE A 244 -2.39 17.75 -5.00
C PHE A 244 -3.61 17.63 -4.08
N SER A 245 -3.68 18.41 -2.99
CA SER A 245 -4.79 18.41 -2.04
C SER A 245 -5.10 17.03 -1.46
N LEU A 246 -4.05 16.28 -1.11
CA LEU A 246 -4.18 14.92 -0.57
C LEU A 246 -4.79 14.91 0.82
N ARG A 247 -5.64 13.92 1.12
CA ARG A 247 -6.33 13.81 2.41
C ARG A 247 -6.24 12.40 2.99
N GLY A 248 -6.04 12.34 4.30
CA GLY A 248 -5.96 11.10 5.05
C GLY A 248 -4.60 10.41 4.94
N LEU A 249 -4.59 9.12 5.21
CA LEU A 249 -3.41 8.26 5.14
C LEU A 249 -2.89 8.15 3.71
N GLY A 250 -1.55 8.17 3.58
CA GLY A 250 -0.86 7.96 2.31
C GLY A 250 0.57 7.49 2.53
N SER A 251 1.26 7.15 1.43
CA SER A 251 2.71 6.93 1.41
C SER A 251 3.36 7.64 0.23
N LEU A 252 4.55 8.17 0.46
CA LEU A 252 5.47 8.63 -0.57
C LEU A 252 6.59 7.60 -0.68
N ASP A 253 6.73 6.99 -1.85
CA ASP A 253 7.73 5.96 -2.09
C ASP A 253 8.95 6.58 -2.77
N PHE A 254 10.16 6.24 -2.31
CA PHE A 254 11.42 6.82 -2.78
C PHE A 254 12.56 5.79 -2.73
N MET A 255 13.60 6.03 -3.52
CA MET A 255 14.88 5.30 -3.39
C MET A 255 15.81 6.09 -2.49
N LEU A 256 16.58 5.40 -1.65
CA LEU A 256 17.61 5.98 -0.78
C LEU A 256 18.97 5.36 -1.10
N ASP A 257 19.96 6.18 -1.46
CA ASP A 257 21.35 5.79 -1.67
C ASP A 257 22.26 6.67 -0.80
N GLY A 258 22.66 6.15 0.35
CA GLY A 258 23.36 6.92 1.37
C GLY A 258 22.55 8.08 1.91
N THR A 259 22.87 9.30 1.51
CA THR A 259 22.13 10.54 1.84
C THR A 259 21.37 11.13 0.66
N ALA A 260 21.50 10.52 -0.52
CA ALA A 260 20.75 10.93 -1.70
C ALA A 260 19.44 10.15 -1.76
N PHE A 261 18.34 10.82 -2.10
CA PHE A 261 17.06 10.17 -2.32
C PHE A 261 16.43 10.63 -3.63
N GLY A 262 15.47 9.84 -4.13
CA GLY A 262 14.67 10.24 -5.28
C GLY A 262 13.26 9.69 -5.18
N VAL A 263 12.26 10.57 -5.27
CA VAL A 263 10.83 10.24 -5.18
C VAL A 263 10.41 9.42 -6.39
N LEU A 264 9.73 8.30 -6.16
CA LEU A 264 9.26 7.40 -7.21
C LEU A 264 7.78 7.58 -7.51
N GLU A 265 6.94 7.65 -6.49
CA GLU A 265 5.48 7.77 -6.60
C GLU A 265 4.86 8.16 -5.25
N VAL A 266 3.60 8.55 -5.28
CA VAL A 266 2.78 8.73 -4.08
C VAL A 266 1.54 7.85 -4.16
N ASN A 267 1.19 7.22 -3.03
CA ASN A 267 -0.03 6.43 -2.87
C ASN A 267 -0.98 7.20 -1.95
N PRO A 268 -1.98 7.93 -2.47
CA PRO A 268 -2.85 8.81 -1.68
C PRO A 268 -4.03 8.04 -1.05
N ARG A 269 -3.73 6.96 -0.37
CA ARG A 269 -4.67 6.03 0.29
C ARG A 269 -3.99 5.32 1.44
N PRO A 270 -4.72 4.66 2.36
CA PRO A 270 -4.11 3.82 3.40
C PRO A 270 -3.14 2.80 2.79
N PRO A 271 -1.82 2.91 3.11
CA PRO A 271 -0.80 2.04 2.55
C PRO A 271 -0.65 0.73 3.34
N ALA A 272 0.05 -0.26 2.77
CA ALA A 272 0.35 -1.51 3.48
C ALA A 272 1.16 -1.29 4.76
N SER A 273 1.98 -0.22 4.82
CA SER A 273 2.72 0.19 6.02
C SER A 273 1.82 0.62 7.18
N LEU A 274 0.52 0.82 6.98
CA LEU A 274 -0.46 1.02 8.06
C LEU A 274 -0.33 -0.06 9.14
N ALA A 275 -0.03 -1.29 8.76
CA ALA A 275 0.17 -2.42 9.67
C ALA A 275 1.23 -2.17 10.75
N LEU A 276 2.22 -1.29 10.46
CA LEU A 276 3.32 -0.96 11.35
C LEU A 276 2.94 0.10 12.42
N TYR A 277 1.91 0.90 12.14
CA TYR A 277 1.50 2.06 12.94
C TYR A 277 0.18 1.85 13.69
N ARG A 278 -0.51 0.74 13.44
CA ARG A 278 -1.73 0.42 14.16
C ARG A 278 -1.43 0.12 15.63
N GLN A 279 -2.32 0.54 16.51
CA GLN A 279 -2.25 0.22 17.93
C GLN A 279 -2.72 -1.23 18.14
N ARG A 280 -1.88 -2.08 18.69
CA ARG A 280 -2.29 -3.44 19.09
C ARG A 280 -2.83 -3.43 20.50
N SER A 281 -3.84 -4.28 20.77
CA SER A 281 -4.42 -4.45 22.11
C SER A 281 -3.32 -4.71 23.14
N GLY A 282 -3.32 -3.92 24.21
CA GLY A 282 -2.34 -4.02 25.32
C GLY A 282 -1.06 -3.20 25.15
N GLN A 283 -0.89 -2.46 24.06
CA GLN A 283 0.21 -1.51 23.91
C GLN A 283 -0.19 -0.12 24.42
N ALA A 284 0.78 0.68 24.89
CA ALA A 284 0.57 2.08 25.19
C ALA A 284 0.00 2.83 23.98
N ALA A 285 -0.78 3.90 24.21
CA ALA A 285 -1.33 4.71 23.14
C ALA A 285 -0.27 5.04 22.09
N SER A 286 -0.64 4.88 20.82
CA SER A 286 0.30 5.12 19.72
C SER A 286 0.87 6.54 19.84
N GLN A 287 2.18 6.64 20.01
CA GLN A 287 2.89 7.92 19.97
C GLN A 287 2.74 8.65 18.62
N TRP A 288 2.39 7.89 17.56
CA TRP A 288 2.28 8.39 16.20
C TRP A 288 0.92 9.05 15.90
N ALA A 289 -0.15 8.53 16.48
CA ALA A 289 -1.50 9.03 16.28
C ALA A 289 -2.36 8.75 17.52
N PRO A 290 -2.45 9.70 18.48
CA PRO A 290 -3.32 9.57 19.64
C PRO A 290 -4.75 9.23 19.24
N GLY A 291 -5.31 8.15 19.80
CA GLY A 291 -6.62 7.61 19.44
C GLY A 291 -6.59 6.69 18.21
N GLY A 292 -5.42 6.42 17.63
CA GLY A 292 -5.22 5.50 16.54
C GLY A 292 -5.12 6.15 15.16
N VAL A 293 -4.61 5.38 14.21
CA VAL A 293 -4.30 5.86 12.84
C VAL A 293 -5.55 6.06 11.99
N VAL A 294 -6.61 5.26 12.19
CA VAL A 294 -7.90 5.42 11.49
C VAL A 294 -8.63 6.65 12.02
N SER A 295 -8.65 6.86 13.33
CA SER A 295 -9.19 8.07 13.95
C SER A 295 -8.46 9.33 13.49
N ALA A 296 -7.14 9.27 13.33
CA ALA A 296 -6.35 10.38 12.80
C ALA A 296 -6.65 10.63 11.32
N HIS A 297 -6.79 9.58 10.50
CA HIS A 297 -7.25 9.67 9.12
C HIS A 297 -8.62 10.37 9.02
N LEU A 298 -9.59 9.95 9.83
CA LEU A 298 -10.91 10.56 9.88
C LEU A 298 -10.87 12.05 10.27
N ARG A 299 -10.12 12.40 11.33
CA ARG A 299 -9.96 13.80 11.76
C ARG A 299 -9.35 14.65 10.65
N ALA A 300 -8.31 14.16 9.99
CA ALA A 300 -7.65 14.87 8.89
C ALA A 300 -8.58 15.08 7.69
N CYS A 301 -9.36 14.05 7.32
CA CYS A 301 -10.28 14.14 6.20
C CYS A 301 -11.50 15.03 6.48
N VAL A 302 -12.11 14.89 7.67
CA VAL A 302 -13.40 15.52 7.99
C VAL A 302 -13.24 16.88 8.65
N ARG A 303 -12.22 17.04 9.55
CA ARG A 303 -12.02 18.26 10.34
C ARG A 303 -10.79 19.05 9.93
N GLY A 304 -9.91 18.49 9.07
CA GLY A 304 -8.64 19.12 8.71
C GLY A 304 -7.59 19.08 9.84
N GLU A 305 -7.80 18.25 10.86
CA GLU A 305 -6.92 18.15 12.03
C GLU A 305 -5.85 17.08 11.80
N LEU A 306 -4.57 17.48 11.82
CA LEU A 306 -3.45 16.55 11.78
C LEU A 306 -3.08 16.03 13.18
N PRO A 307 -2.51 14.82 13.28
CA PRO A 307 -1.94 14.36 14.54
C PRO A 307 -0.80 15.30 14.99
N PRO A 308 -0.51 15.39 16.30
CA PRO A 308 0.62 16.17 16.79
C PRO A 308 1.92 15.69 16.13
N ALA A 309 2.91 16.59 16.06
CA ALA A 309 4.24 16.16 15.65
C ALA A 309 4.72 15.07 16.62
N PRO A 310 5.40 14.02 16.14
CA PRO A 310 6.08 13.10 17.04
C PRO A 310 6.93 13.93 18.00
N ALA A 311 6.82 13.65 19.31
CA ALA A 311 7.70 14.28 20.27
C ALA A 311 9.14 14.08 19.76
N GLY A 312 9.89 15.16 19.62
CA GLY A 312 11.25 15.11 19.08
C GLY A 312 12.01 13.98 19.76
N ALA A 313 12.87 13.30 19.05
CA ALA A 313 13.76 12.30 19.59
C ALA A 313 14.67 12.96 20.65
N GLY A 314 14.13 13.17 21.83
CA GLY A 314 14.94 13.36 23.03
C GLY A 314 15.67 12.05 23.26
N ASP A 315 16.90 12.14 23.75
CA ASP A 315 17.85 11.03 23.96
C ASP A 315 17.32 9.83 24.79
N ASP A 316 16.09 9.91 25.30
CA ASP A 316 15.47 8.93 26.22
C ASP A 316 14.32 8.10 25.61
N VAL A 317 13.96 8.28 24.32
CA VAL A 317 12.98 7.38 23.69
C VAL A 317 13.70 6.13 23.24
N ALA A 318 13.56 5.05 24.02
CA ALA A 318 14.00 3.70 23.64
C ALA A 318 13.62 3.49 22.15
N ASN A 319 14.63 3.13 21.33
CA ASN A 319 14.46 2.94 19.89
C ASN A 319 13.23 2.05 19.65
N PRO A 320 12.16 2.53 18.98
CA PRO A 320 10.94 1.76 18.88
C PRO A 320 11.23 0.42 18.22
N ALA A 321 10.64 -0.64 18.75
CA ALA A 321 10.80 -1.97 18.14
C ALA A 321 10.39 -1.90 16.67
N VAL A 322 11.24 -2.41 15.79
CA VAL A 322 10.95 -2.53 14.36
C VAL A 322 9.93 -3.65 14.18
N ALA A 323 8.90 -3.40 13.39
CA ALA A 323 7.95 -4.40 12.96
C ALA A 323 8.05 -4.61 11.45
N GLY A 324 7.59 -5.75 10.96
CA GLY A 324 7.54 -6.02 9.53
C GLY A 324 6.38 -6.92 9.15
N THR A 325 5.97 -6.81 7.91
CA THR A 325 5.00 -7.71 7.28
C THR A 325 5.49 -8.07 5.88
N GLU A 326 5.34 -9.32 5.50
CA GLU A 326 5.71 -9.83 4.17
C GLU A 326 4.59 -10.71 3.61
N ILE A 327 4.18 -10.45 2.37
CA ILE A 327 3.23 -11.27 1.62
C ILE A 327 3.97 -12.50 1.11
N VAL A 328 3.41 -13.66 1.34
CA VAL A 328 3.90 -14.92 0.80
C VAL A 328 3.09 -15.27 -0.44
N PHE A 329 3.77 -15.30 -1.59
CA PHE A 329 3.15 -15.65 -2.87
C PHE A 329 3.32 -17.14 -3.16
N ALA A 330 2.33 -17.74 -3.83
CA ALA A 330 2.40 -19.09 -4.31
C ALA A 330 3.50 -19.22 -5.39
N PRO A 331 4.52 -20.08 -5.21
CA PRO A 331 5.60 -20.21 -6.18
C PRO A 331 5.16 -20.96 -7.45
N ARG A 332 4.08 -21.69 -7.37
CA ARG A 332 3.45 -22.48 -8.45
C ARG A 332 1.96 -22.63 -8.14
N THR A 333 1.18 -23.07 -9.12
CA THR A 333 -0.21 -23.47 -8.87
C THR A 333 -0.26 -24.50 -7.74
N THR A 334 -1.04 -24.23 -6.71
CA THR A 334 -1.10 -25.04 -5.49
C THR A 334 -2.54 -25.10 -4.99
N HIS A 335 -2.96 -26.27 -4.52
CA HIS A 335 -4.27 -26.46 -3.91
C HIS A 335 -4.11 -26.61 -2.39
N LEU A 336 -4.59 -25.63 -1.63
CA LEU A 336 -4.62 -25.67 -0.18
C LEU A 336 -5.95 -26.31 0.26
N ASP A 337 -5.93 -27.52 0.79
CA ASP A 337 -7.12 -28.14 1.34
C ASP A 337 -7.51 -27.55 2.71
N ALA A 338 -8.67 -27.93 3.24
CA ALA A 338 -9.17 -27.43 4.51
C ALA A 338 -8.24 -27.75 5.70
N ALA A 339 -7.53 -28.88 5.67
CA ALA A 339 -6.62 -29.28 6.74
C ALA A 339 -5.34 -28.44 6.71
N ALA A 340 -4.81 -28.16 5.51
CA ALA A 340 -3.65 -27.29 5.33
C ALA A 340 -4.00 -25.82 5.65
N ALA A 341 -5.20 -25.34 5.28
CA ALA A 341 -5.70 -24.02 5.67
C ALA A 341 -5.78 -23.88 7.21
N ALA A 342 -6.30 -24.88 7.90
CA ALA A 342 -6.34 -24.92 9.36
C ALA A 342 -4.95 -24.90 10.00
N ARG A 343 -3.96 -25.62 9.38
CA ARG A 343 -2.56 -25.58 9.86
C ARG A 343 -1.92 -24.21 9.64
N LEU A 344 -2.17 -23.57 8.50
CA LEU A 344 -1.69 -22.23 8.22
C LEU A 344 -2.24 -21.22 9.25
N ALA A 345 -3.53 -21.35 9.59
CA ALA A 345 -4.18 -20.54 10.63
C ALA A 345 -3.59 -20.76 12.03
N GLY A 346 -2.93 -21.89 12.27
CA GLY A 346 -2.19 -22.18 13.51
C GLY A 346 -0.85 -21.45 13.62
N PHE A 347 -0.33 -20.84 12.56
CA PHE A 347 0.89 -20.05 12.62
C PHE A 347 0.57 -18.64 13.13
N ALA A 348 0.93 -18.37 14.38
CA ALA A 348 0.58 -17.10 15.06
C ALA A 348 1.07 -15.83 14.34
N ALA A 349 2.09 -15.96 13.48
CA ALA A 349 2.63 -14.86 12.68
C ALA A 349 1.92 -14.68 11.32
N CYS A 350 0.99 -15.58 10.94
CA CYS A 350 0.30 -15.53 9.65
C CYS A 350 -1.02 -14.76 9.76
N HIS A 351 -1.28 -13.98 8.72
CA HIS A 351 -2.46 -13.15 8.51
C HIS A 351 -2.93 -13.26 7.06
N ASP A 352 -4.04 -12.60 6.69
CA ASP A 352 -4.68 -12.74 5.37
C ASP A 352 -4.99 -14.21 5.09
N LEU A 353 -5.60 -14.87 6.07
CA LEU A 353 -5.77 -16.31 6.10
C LEU A 353 -6.93 -16.76 5.21
N PRO A 354 -6.71 -17.72 4.29
CA PRO A 354 -7.79 -18.28 3.49
C PRO A 354 -8.95 -18.76 4.37
N ALA A 355 -10.19 -18.44 3.98
CA ALA A 355 -11.38 -18.82 4.75
C ALA A 355 -11.71 -20.35 4.66
N GLY A 356 -10.99 -21.09 3.83
CA GLY A 356 -11.16 -22.53 3.62
C GLY A 356 -10.25 -23.07 2.53
N ALA A 357 -10.62 -24.23 1.96
CA ALA A 357 -9.90 -24.79 0.83
C ALA A 357 -9.84 -23.78 -0.33
N THR A 358 -8.64 -23.52 -0.84
CA THR A 358 -8.39 -22.48 -1.84
C THR A 358 -7.37 -22.97 -2.85
N ARG A 359 -7.60 -22.66 -4.13
CA ARG A 359 -6.63 -22.85 -5.19
C ARG A 359 -5.93 -21.53 -5.45
N PHE A 360 -4.60 -21.55 -5.46
CA PHE A 360 -3.73 -20.43 -5.80
C PHE A 360 -3.04 -20.72 -7.12
N GLU A 361 -3.02 -19.74 -8.02
CA GLU A 361 -2.14 -19.76 -9.18
C GLU A 361 -0.75 -19.24 -8.80
N ALA A 362 0.25 -19.55 -9.63
CA ALA A 362 1.60 -19.02 -9.42
C ALA A 362 1.58 -17.47 -9.37
N GLY A 363 2.04 -16.89 -8.26
CA GLY A 363 2.03 -15.46 -8.02
C GLY A 363 0.82 -14.93 -7.26
N ASP A 364 -0.16 -15.77 -6.92
CA ASP A 364 -1.25 -15.35 -6.04
C ASP A 364 -0.76 -15.17 -4.60
N PRO A 365 -1.25 -14.18 -3.86
CA PRO A 365 -0.95 -14.03 -2.44
C PRO A 365 -1.65 -15.13 -1.64
N VAL A 366 -0.88 -15.87 -0.85
CA VAL A 366 -1.38 -16.95 0.00
C VAL A 366 -1.75 -16.46 1.39
N CYS A 367 -0.87 -15.70 1.99
CA CYS A 367 -1.03 -15.09 3.32
C CYS A 367 0.03 -14.00 3.50
N SER A 368 -0.04 -13.27 4.61
CA SER A 368 1.03 -12.40 5.09
C SER A 368 1.66 -12.97 6.33
N VAL A 369 2.99 -12.83 6.47
CA VAL A 369 3.72 -13.12 7.71
C VAL A 369 4.14 -11.83 8.39
N THR A 370 4.10 -11.79 9.71
CA THR A 370 4.49 -10.61 10.50
C THR A 370 5.60 -10.97 11.49
N ALA A 371 6.45 -9.98 11.79
CA ALA A 371 7.50 -10.13 12.79
C ALA A 371 7.73 -8.79 13.49
N SER A 372 8.33 -8.85 14.69
CA SER A 372 8.86 -7.68 15.40
C SER A 372 10.17 -8.02 16.08
N GLY A 373 11.03 -7.02 16.24
CA GLY A 373 12.36 -7.22 16.82
C GLY A 373 13.07 -5.90 17.12
N PRO A 374 14.26 -5.98 17.69
CA PRO A 374 15.04 -4.79 18.08
C PRO A 374 15.58 -4.00 16.88
N ASP A 375 15.73 -4.64 15.74
CA ASP A 375 16.30 -4.04 14.53
C ASP A 375 15.76 -4.69 13.25
N ALA A 376 16.01 -4.05 12.11
CA ALA A 376 15.57 -4.48 10.78
C ALA A 376 16.14 -5.85 10.38
N ALA A 377 17.41 -6.12 10.70
CA ALA A 377 18.06 -7.38 10.34
C ALA A 377 17.38 -8.58 11.03
N ARG A 378 17.06 -8.43 12.32
CA ARG A 378 16.32 -9.44 13.08
C ARG A 378 14.93 -9.67 12.52
N VAL A 379 14.21 -8.58 12.18
CA VAL A 379 12.86 -8.67 11.58
C VAL A 379 12.92 -9.37 10.22
N CYS A 380 13.84 -9.00 9.35
CA CYS A 380 14.03 -9.69 8.06
C CYS A 380 14.29 -11.20 8.23
N ALA A 381 15.14 -11.59 9.19
CA ALA A 381 15.41 -12.99 9.46
C ALA A 381 14.17 -13.75 9.97
N LEU A 382 13.32 -13.11 10.76
CA LEU A 382 12.07 -13.71 11.24
C LEU A 382 11.03 -13.83 10.13
N LEU A 383 10.86 -12.80 9.30
CA LEU A 383 9.98 -12.83 8.13
C LEU A 383 10.39 -13.94 7.16
N ALA A 384 11.69 -14.07 6.87
CA ALA A 384 12.20 -15.13 6.01
C ALA A 384 11.86 -16.53 6.55
N ARG A 385 12.04 -16.78 7.85
CA ARG A 385 11.64 -18.04 8.49
C ARG A 385 10.15 -18.31 8.37
N GLY A 386 9.32 -17.28 8.60
CA GLY A 386 7.86 -17.41 8.45
C GLY A 386 7.45 -17.76 7.03
N ARG A 387 7.99 -17.04 6.04
CA ARG A 387 7.79 -17.34 4.61
C ARG A 387 8.19 -18.77 4.26
N ASP A 388 9.39 -19.19 4.68
CA ASP A 388 9.93 -20.53 4.37
C ASP A 388 9.05 -21.63 5.00
N ALA A 389 8.50 -21.42 6.21
CA ALA A 389 7.56 -22.34 6.83
C ALA A 389 6.23 -22.44 6.05
N VAL A 390 5.72 -21.32 5.52
CA VAL A 390 4.55 -21.34 4.65
C VAL A 390 4.83 -22.07 3.34
N HIS A 391 5.96 -21.80 2.69
CA HIS A 391 6.33 -22.52 1.45
C HIS A 391 6.46 -24.01 1.69
N GLN A 392 7.07 -24.44 2.80
CA GLN A 392 7.18 -25.86 3.18
C GLN A 392 5.79 -26.51 3.38
N LEU A 393 4.83 -25.76 3.97
CA LEU A 393 3.44 -26.22 4.06
C LEU A 393 2.81 -26.41 2.69
N LEU A 394 3.03 -25.49 1.74
CA LEU A 394 2.49 -25.58 0.37
C LEU A 394 3.14 -26.71 -0.44
N GLU A 395 4.39 -27.06 -0.19
CA GLU A 395 5.08 -28.17 -0.86
C GLU A 395 4.56 -29.55 -0.43
N THR A 396 4.14 -29.68 0.82
CA THR A 396 3.63 -30.95 1.37
C THR A 396 2.18 -31.23 0.98
N HIS A 397 1.50 -30.26 0.29
CA HIS A 397 0.10 -30.36 -0.16
C HIS A 397 0.03 -29.85 -1.62
N PRO A 398 0.57 -30.62 -2.59
CA PRO A 398 0.61 -30.23 -4.00
C PRO A 398 -0.75 -30.18 -4.68
#